data_fc69fdb534e167cf7466e365331f4577
#
_entry.id   fc69fdb534e167cf7466e365331f4577
#
_cell.length_a   1.000
_cell.length_b   1.000
_cell.length_c   1.000
_cell.angle_alpha   90.00
_cell.angle_beta   90.00
_cell.angle_gamma   90.00
#
_symmetry.space_group_name_H-M   'P 1'
#
loop_
_entity.id
_entity.type
_entity.pdbx_description
1 polymer ?
#
loop_
_entity_poly.entity_id
_entity_poly.type
_entity_poly.pdbx_seq_one_letter_code
_entity_poly.pdbx_strand_id
1 'polypeptide(L)'
;MTTFHSLIGQPQAVELLTQAIALDRVAPAYLFAGSPGVGKRLAAEAFVKLLVSDPRQRVAQRNHPDVLWVEPTYLHQGKRLSPAEAEAAGVKKKTPPQVRLDQVREISLFLSRPPLEADRSIVIIDQAETMAEPAANALLKTLEEPGRATLILLAPSADSLLPTLVSRCQRIPFYRLNSEAIAQILNTAGFGEILSHPQVLSLAQGSPGDAIAHWQKFQTIPPELLQAVTHLPKSLRETLAIARQITKTLDSEAQLWLVDYLQQTYWQQAKLSGQSALPLQLLEKARDYLLAYVQSQ
;
A
#
# COMPACT_ATOMS: atom_id res chain seq x y z
N MET A 1 26.54 -10.95 4.91
CA MET A 1 25.66 -10.25 5.88
C MET A 1 25.12 -8.95 5.30
N THR A 2 24.19 -8.98 4.34
CA THR A 2 23.75 -7.72 3.69
C THR A 2 22.42 -7.90 2.96
N THR A 3 21.40 -8.36 3.69
CA THR A 3 20.13 -8.74 3.07
C THR A 3 19.13 -7.60 3.05
N PHE A 4 19.32 -6.53 3.85
CA PHE A 4 18.46 -5.34 3.87
C PHE A 4 18.99 -4.17 3.03
N HIS A 5 19.95 -4.39 2.09
CA HIS A 5 20.52 -3.29 1.26
C HIS A 5 19.48 -2.57 0.40
N SER A 6 18.44 -3.27 -0.01
CA SER A 6 17.34 -2.67 -0.78
C SER A 6 16.39 -1.82 0.07
N LEU A 7 16.50 -1.89 1.40
CA LEU A 7 15.64 -1.16 2.33
C LEU A 7 16.28 0.18 2.73
N ILE A 8 16.19 1.15 1.84
CA ILE A 8 16.76 2.48 2.04
C ILE A 8 15.81 3.30 2.94
N GLY A 9 16.40 4.09 3.86
CA GLY A 9 15.66 5.06 4.68
C GLY A 9 14.88 4.49 5.85
N GLN A 10 15.08 3.19 6.21
CA GLN A 10 14.40 2.54 7.34
C GLN A 10 15.40 1.94 8.36
N PRO A 11 16.34 2.74 8.91
CA PRO A 11 17.43 2.19 9.73
C PRO A 11 16.93 1.48 10.99
N GLN A 12 15.90 2.00 11.64
CA GLN A 12 15.35 1.40 12.86
C GLN A 12 14.69 0.04 12.59
N ALA A 13 13.94 -0.09 11.51
CA ALA A 13 13.35 -1.37 11.12
C ALA A 13 14.45 -2.41 10.82
N VAL A 14 15.47 -2.01 10.05
CA VAL A 14 16.63 -2.85 9.74
C VAL A 14 17.35 -3.30 11.01
N GLU A 15 17.60 -2.39 11.94
CA GLU A 15 18.27 -2.70 13.21
C GLU A 15 17.47 -3.72 14.02
N LEU A 16 16.18 -3.47 14.27
CA LEU A 16 15.32 -4.36 15.05
C LEU A 16 15.24 -5.78 14.45
N LEU A 17 15.07 -5.87 13.12
CA LEU A 17 14.98 -7.16 12.44
C LEU A 17 16.33 -7.89 12.40
N THR A 18 17.42 -7.16 12.25
CA THR A 18 18.78 -7.74 12.29
C THR A 18 19.10 -8.26 13.69
N GLN A 19 18.76 -7.51 14.74
CA GLN A 19 18.96 -7.96 16.12
C GLN A 19 18.12 -9.19 16.45
N ALA A 20 16.85 -9.26 15.99
CA ALA A 20 16.01 -10.43 16.20
C ALA A 20 16.65 -11.72 15.64
N ILE A 21 17.27 -11.63 14.46
CA ILE A 21 17.97 -12.75 13.85
C ILE A 21 19.29 -13.06 14.56
N ALA A 22 20.11 -12.03 14.80
CA ALA A 22 21.46 -12.21 15.35
C ALA A 22 21.44 -12.81 16.76
N LEU A 23 20.40 -12.50 17.55
CA LEU A 23 20.21 -13.01 18.90
C LEU A 23 19.33 -14.27 18.97
N ASP A 24 18.90 -14.80 17.84
CA ASP A 24 17.92 -15.90 17.74
C ASP A 24 16.66 -15.65 18.61
N ARG A 25 16.20 -14.40 18.62
CA ARG A 25 15.02 -13.94 19.37
C ARG A 25 13.90 -13.49 18.43
N VAL A 26 13.53 -14.40 17.53
CA VAL A 26 12.44 -14.14 16.58
C VAL A 26 11.10 -14.23 17.30
N ALA A 27 10.36 -13.14 17.33
CA ALA A 27 9.03 -13.09 17.95
C ALA A 27 8.03 -13.96 17.18
N PRO A 28 7.01 -14.49 17.87
CA PRO A 28 5.93 -15.25 17.23
C PRO A 28 5.06 -14.39 16.31
N ALA A 29 4.98 -13.07 16.56
CA ALA A 29 4.26 -12.17 15.70
C ALA A 29 4.92 -10.78 15.62
N TYR A 30 4.90 -10.22 14.42
CA TYR A 30 5.37 -8.86 14.11
C TYR A 30 4.25 -8.04 13.49
N LEU A 31 4.22 -6.75 13.83
CA LEU A 31 3.43 -5.75 13.16
C LEU A 31 4.37 -4.73 12.50
N PHE A 32 4.46 -4.75 11.17
CA PHE A 32 5.15 -3.72 10.40
C PHE A 32 4.17 -2.58 10.14
N ALA A 33 4.33 -1.49 10.86
CA ALA A 33 3.42 -0.35 10.86
C ALA A 33 4.04 0.87 10.19
N GLY A 34 3.37 1.44 9.21
CA GLY A 34 3.79 2.65 8.48
C GLY A 34 2.99 2.87 7.22
N SER A 35 3.01 4.08 6.66
CA SER A 35 2.28 4.44 5.45
C SER A 35 2.45 3.42 4.32
N PRO A 36 1.50 3.31 3.37
CA PRO A 36 1.70 2.51 2.17
C PRO A 36 2.99 2.91 1.43
N GLY A 37 3.57 2.01 0.66
CA GLY A 37 4.70 2.30 -0.23
C GLY A 37 6.06 2.64 0.40
N VAL A 38 6.20 2.64 1.75
CA VAL A 38 7.47 2.97 2.46
C VAL A 38 8.44 1.78 2.60
N GLY A 39 8.14 0.62 2.02
CA GLY A 39 9.04 -0.53 1.98
C GLY A 39 8.71 -1.67 2.96
N LYS A 40 7.55 -1.67 3.66
CA LYS A 40 7.15 -2.75 4.59
C LYS A 40 7.22 -4.14 3.97
N ARG A 41 6.68 -4.29 2.75
CA ARG A 41 6.67 -5.57 2.02
C ARG A 41 8.07 -6.04 1.64
N LEU A 42 8.93 -5.12 1.17
CA LEU A 42 10.33 -5.42 0.89
C LEU A 42 11.08 -5.88 2.14
N ALA A 43 10.82 -5.23 3.27
CA ALA A 43 11.40 -5.62 4.56
C ALA A 43 10.91 -7.00 5.01
N ALA A 44 9.61 -7.28 4.89
CA ALA A 44 9.05 -8.60 5.22
C ALA A 44 9.66 -9.69 4.35
N GLU A 45 9.76 -9.46 3.05
CA GLU A 45 10.39 -10.40 2.11
C GLU A 45 11.86 -10.66 2.45
N ALA A 46 12.64 -9.61 2.71
CA ALA A 46 14.04 -9.72 3.11
C ALA A 46 14.21 -10.46 4.44
N PHE A 47 13.36 -10.16 5.43
CA PHE A 47 13.37 -10.81 6.74
C PHE A 47 13.03 -12.29 6.63
N VAL A 48 11.99 -12.64 5.89
CA VAL A 48 11.58 -14.02 5.65
C VAL A 48 12.68 -14.82 4.94
N LYS A 49 13.32 -14.26 3.90
CA LYS A 49 14.46 -14.91 3.22
C LYS A 49 15.59 -15.30 4.16
N LEU A 50 15.83 -14.48 5.19
CA LEU A 50 16.83 -14.79 6.21
C LEU A 50 16.35 -15.89 7.15
N LEU A 51 15.08 -15.89 7.56
CA LEU A 51 14.52 -16.86 8.48
C LEU A 51 14.43 -18.27 7.90
N VAL A 52 14.13 -18.40 6.59
CA VAL A 52 13.98 -19.72 5.94
C VAL A 52 15.22 -20.14 5.15
N SER A 53 16.30 -19.34 5.19
CA SER A 53 17.55 -19.65 4.45
C SER A 53 17.28 -19.99 2.98
N ASP A 54 16.58 -19.10 2.23
CA ASP A 54 16.07 -19.33 0.86
C ASP A 54 17.11 -19.10 -0.24
N PRO A 55 17.96 -20.07 -0.57
CA PRO A 55 18.99 -19.91 -1.63
C PRO A 55 18.38 -19.91 -3.04
N ARG A 56 17.16 -20.41 -3.21
CA ARG A 56 16.48 -20.53 -4.50
C ARG A 56 15.53 -19.40 -4.81
N GLN A 57 15.50 -18.34 -3.97
CA GLN A 57 14.64 -17.17 -4.11
C GLN A 57 13.13 -17.50 -4.22
N ARG A 58 12.68 -18.61 -3.64
CA ARG A 58 11.27 -19.05 -3.67
C ARG A 58 10.34 -18.14 -2.87
N VAL A 59 10.87 -17.47 -1.86
CA VAL A 59 10.13 -16.46 -1.09
C VAL A 59 9.70 -15.31 -2.01
N ALA A 60 10.60 -14.81 -2.87
CA ALA A 60 10.28 -13.76 -3.85
C ALA A 60 9.26 -14.23 -4.90
N GLN A 61 9.35 -15.51 -5.30
CA GLN A 61 8.43 -16.15 -6.24
C GLN A 61 7.11 -16.61 -5.58
N ARG A 62 6.96 -16.45 -4.25
CA ARG A 62 5.80 -16.87 -3.44
C ARG A 62 5.47 -18.36 -3.54
N ASN A 63 6.49 -19.19 -3.69
CA ASN A 63 6.34 -20.65 -3.81
C ASN A 63 7.18 -21.45 -2.80
N HIS A 64 7.61 -20.82 -1.69
CA HIS A 64 8.28 -21.52 -0.61
C HIS A 64 7.24 -22.31 0.22
N PRO A 65 7.45 -23.63 0.49
CA PRO A 65 6.44 -24.48 1.15
C PRO A 65 6.08 -24.03 2.56
N ASP A 66 7.02 -23.42 3.30
CA ASP A 66 6.83 -22.99 4.68
C ASP A 66 6.51 -21.48 4.79
N VAL A 67 6.17 -20.82 3.67
CA VAL A 67 5.82 -19.39 3.65
C VAL A 67 4.49 -19.18 2.97
N LEU A 68 3.52 -18.64 3.70
CA LEU A 68 2.20 -18.31 3.20
C LEU A 68 2.02 -16.79 3.10
N TRP A 69 1.70 -16.30 1.89
CA TRP A 69 1.30 -14.92 1.66
C TRP A 69 -0.21 -14.81 1.60
N VAL A 70 -0.77 -13.92 2.40
CA VAL A 70 -2.19 -13.62 2.43
C VAL A 70 -2.39 -12.16 2.04
N GLU A 71 -3.17 -11.94 0.99
CA GLU A 71 -3.50 -10.61 0.45
C GLU A 71 -5.02 -10.43 0.44
N PRO A 72 -5.50 -9.17 0.50
CA PRO A 72 -6.92 -8.88 0.34
C PRO A 72 -7.44 -9.37 -1.01
N THR A 73 -8.65 -9.92 -1.02
CA THR A 73 -9.29 -10.48 -2.20
C THR A 73 -10.68 -9.90 -2.44
N TYR A 74 -11.07 -9.83 -3.71
CA TYR A 74 -12.46 -9.63 -4.12
C TYR A 74 -13.21 -10.96 -4.11
N LEU A 75 -14.50 -10.91 -3.82
CA LEU A 75 -15.38 -12.07 -3.98
C LEU A 75 -16.24 -11.85 -5.24
N HIS A 76 -16.08 -12.72 -6.23
CA HIS A 76 -16.89 -12.69 -7.44
C HIS A 76 -17.42 -14.08 -7.76
N GLN A 77 -18.75 -14.22 -7.82
CA GLN A 77 -19.44 -15.50 -8.08
C GLN A 77 -18.94 -16.66 -7.18
N GLY A 78 -18.68 -16.37 -5.89
CA GLY A 78 -18.20 -17.37 -4.92
C GLY A 78 -16.71 -17.70 -5.02
N LYS A 79 -15.96 -17.12 -5.97
CA LYS A 79 -14.51 -17.28 -6.09
C LYS A 79 -13.78 -16.04 -5.55
N ARG A 80 -12.65 -16.28 -4.90
CA ARG A 80 -11.72 -15.21 -4.49
C ARG A 80 -10.84 -14.85 -5.69
N LEU A 81 -10.74 -13.57 -5.95
CA LEU A 81 -9.87 -13.01 -6.98
C LEU A 81 -8.91 -12.01 -6.33
N SER A 82 -7.66 -12.07 -6.66
CA SER A 82 -6.70 -11.02 -6.35
C SER A 82 -7.09 -9.71 -7.05
N PRO A 83 -6.59 -8.56 -6.62
CA PRO A 83 -6.85 -7.29 -7.32
C PRO A 83 -6.50 -7.35 -8.81
N ALA A 84 -5.40 -8.01 -9.18
CA ALA A 84 -4.97 -8.16 -10.57
C ALA A 84 -5.92 -9.07 -11.39
N GLU A 85 -6.35 -10.20 -10.80
CA GLU A 85 -7.31 -11.11 -11.45
C GLU A 85 -8.69 -10.47 -11.61
N ALA A 86 -9.13 -9.68 -10.61
CA ALA A 86 -10.40 -8.95 -10.69
C ALA A 86 -10.37 -7.88 -11.80
N GLU A 87 -9.24 -7.22 -11.99
CA GLU A 87 -9.03 -6.26 -13.07
C GLU A 87 -9.01 -6.93 -14.44
N ALA A 88 -8.25 -8.02 -14.59
CA ALA A 88 -8.20 -8.82 -15.82
C ALA A 88 -9.57 -9.39 -16.19
N ALA A 89 -10.38 -9.76 -15.20
CA ALA A 89 -11.74 -10.26 -15.41
C ALA A 89 -12.80 -9.15 -15.62
N GLY A 90 -12.41 -7.86 -15.59
CA GLY A 90 -13.34 -6.74 -15.75
C GLY A 90 -14.40 -6.64 -14.64
N VAL A 91 -14.09 -7.15 -13.45
CA VAL A 91 -15.04 -7.14 -12.34
C VAL A 91 -15.24 -5.71 -11.83
N LYS A 92 -16.49 -5.23 -11.81
CA LYS A 92 -16.82 -3.94 -11.20
C LYS A 92 -16.51 -4.00 -9.70
N LYS A 93 -15.55 -3.19 -9.25
CA LYS A 93 -15.06 -3.12 -7.86
C LYS A 93 -16.05 -2.30 -7.01
N LYS A 94 -17.16 -2.89 -6.60
CA LYS A 94 -18.16 -2.21 -5.73
C LYS A 94 -17.69 -2.01 -4.29
N THR A 95 -16.87 -2.90 -3.79
CA THR A 95 -16.31 -2.85 -2.42
C THR A 95 -14.81 -3.08 -2.48
N PRO A 96 -14.02 -2.47 -1.57
CA PRO A 96 -12.59 -2.73 -1.51
C PRO A 96 -12.30 -4.21 -1.22
N PRO A 97 -11.13 -4.73 -1.65
CA PRO A 97 -10.73 -6.09 -1.33
C PRO A 97 -10.50 -6.24 0.17
N GLN A 98 -10.73 -7.43 0.69
CA GLN A 98 -10.62 -7.72 2.12
C GLN A 98 -9.89 -9.03 2.37
N VAL A 99 -9.18 -9.11 3.49
CA VAL A 99 -8.73 -10.38 4.05
C VAL A 99 -9.91 -11.03 4.78
N ARG A 100 -10.34 -12.18 4.28
CA ARG A 100 -11.57 -12.85 4.68
C ARG A 100 -11.34 -13.93 5.73
N LEU A 101 -12.41 -14.32 6.43
CA LEU A 101 -12.37 -15.35 7.45
C LEU A 101 -11.90 -16.72 6.92
N ASP A 102 -12.25 -17.06 5.69
CA ASP A 102 -11.79 -18.31 5.05
C ASP A 102 -10.29 -18.32 4.83
N GLN A 103 -9.68 -17.17 4.47
CA GLN A 103 -8.23 -17.04 4.38
C GLN A 103 -7.55 -17.21 5.75
N VAL A 104 -8.14 -16.70 6.83
CA VAL A 104 -7.62 -16.92 8.19
C VAL A 104 -7.75 -18.40 8.61
N ARG A 105 -8.80 -19.09 8.19
CA ARG A 105 -8.90 -20.56 8.39
C ARG A 105 -7.83 -21.31 7.61
N GLU A 106 -7.49 -20.89 6.42
CA GLU A 106 -6.36 -21.44 5.64
C GLU A 106 -5.02 -21.22 6.35
N ILE A 107 -4.81 -20.07 7.00
CA ILE A 107 -3.65 -19.83 7.87
C ILE A 107 -3.60 -20.89 8.98
N SER A 108 -4.70 -21.10 9.70
CA SER A 108 -4.74 -22.08 10.79
C SER A 108 -4.46 -23.50 10.29
N LEU A 109 -4.98 -23.87 9.13
CA LEU A 109 -4.70 -25.16 8.49
C LEU A 109 -3.23 -25.29 8.05
N PHE A 110 -2.65 -24.22 7.50
CA PHE A 110 -1.25 -24.19 7.11
C PHE A 110 -0.33 -24.37 8.32
N LEU A 111 -0.62 -23.68 9.42
CA LEU A 111 0.17 -23.72 10.65
C LEU A 111 -0.05 -25.00 11.49
N SER A 112 -1.10 -25.77 11.23
CA SER A 112 -1.33 -27.07 11.89
C SER A 112 -0.35 -28.15 11.45
N ARG A 113 0.37 -27.93 10.35
CA ARG A 113 1.39 -28.85 9.83
C ARG A 113 2.78 -28.39 10.25
N PRO A 114 3.69 -29.31 10.55
CA PRO A 114 5.08 -28.93 10.80
C PRO A 114 5.70 -28.35 9.53
N PRO A 115 6.66 -27.41 9.65
CA PRO A 115 7.38 -26.92 8.50
C PRO A 115 8.15 -28.04 7.79
N LEU A 116 8.30 -27.95 6.47
CA LEU A 116 8.90 -28.99 5.64
C LEU A 116 10.41 -28.81 5.46
N GLU A 117 10.87 -27.60 5.31
CA GLU A 117 12.27 -27.27 4.97
C GLU A 117 12.88 -26.26 5.95
N ALA A 118 12.09 -25.35 6.50
CA ALA A 118 12.53 -24.31 7.42
C ALA A 118 12.34 -24.74 8.88
N ASP A 119 12.98 -24.05 9.82
CA ASP A 119 12.82 -24.28 11.26
C ASP A 119 11.44 -23.85 11.78
N ARG A 120 10.72 -23.01 11.02
CA ARG A 120 9.42 -22.45 11.35
C ARG A 120 8.58 -22.15 10.12
N SER A 121 7.26 -22.21 10.29
CA SER A 121 6.31 -21.73 9.29
C SER A 121 6.15 -20.21 9.40
N ILE A 122 6.05 -19.51 8.26
CA ILE A 122 5.90 -18.07 8.24
C ILE A 122 4.64 -17.67 7.47
N VAL A 123 3.87 -16.76 8.06
CA VAL A 123 2.68 -16.21 7.44
C VAL A 123 2.82 -14.70 7.33
N ILE A 124 2.68 -14.16 6.13
CA ILE A 124 2.65 -12.72 5.89
C ILE A 124 1.21 -12.33 5.52
N ILE A 125 0.64 -11.37 6.25
CA ILE A 125 -0.69 -10.82 5.98
C ILE A 125 -0.48 -9.37 5.51
N ASP A 126 -0.64 -9.16 4.21
CA ASP A 126 -0.53 -7.81 3.63
C ASP A 126 -1.86 -7.07 3.79
N GLN A 127 -1.78 -5.75 4.01
CA GLN A 127 -2.93 -4.89 4.28
C GLN A 127 -3.85 -5.47 5.37
N ALA A 128 -3.24 -5.82 6.51
CA ALA A 128 -3.93 -6.49 7.62
C ALA A 128 -5.12 -5.68 8.18
N GLU A 129 -5.16 -4.37 7.95
CA GLU A 129 -6.28 -3.47 8.28
C GLU A 129 -7.56 -3.79 7.48
N THR A 130 -7.44 -4.51 6.37
CA THR A 130 -8.59 -4.92 5.55
C THR A 130 -9.30 -6.16 6.08
N MET A 131 -8.80 -6.75 7.17
CA MET A 131 -9.47 -7.86 7.83
C MET A 131 -10.82 -7.42 8.40
N ALA A 132 -11.88 -8.11 8.01
CA ALA A 132 -13.15 -7.99 8.71
C ALA A 132 -13.01 -8.47 10.16
N GLU A 133 -13.78 -7.89 11.09
CA GLU A 133 -13.70 -8.22 12.52
C GLU A 133 -13.77 -9.72 12.85
N PRO A 134 -14.62 -10.53 12.20
CA PRO A 134 -14.61 -11.98 12.42
C PRO A 134 -13.30 -12.67 12.02
N ALA A 135 -12.63 -12.16 10.97
CA ALA A 135 -11.33 -12.66 10.52
C ALA A 135 -10.22 -12.29 11.52
N ALA A 136 -10.21 -11.05 11.97
CA ALA A 136 -9.27 -10.55 12.96
C ALA A 136 -9.40 -11.33 14.30
N ASN A 137 -10.62 -11.54 14.78
CA ASN A 137 -10.89 -12.33 15.99
C ASN A 137 -10.48 -13.81 15.85
N ALA A 138 -10.66 -14.40 14.66
CA ALA A 138 -10.21 -15.77 14.42
C ALA A 138 -8.67 -15.89 14.46
N LEU A 139 -7.95 -14.85 14.01
CA LEU A 139 -6.49 -14.81 14.03
C LEU A 139 -5.92 -14.76 15.46
N LEU A 140 -6.64 -14.20 16.44
CA LEU A 140 -6.20 -14.12 17.83
C LEU A 140 -5.82 -15.48 18.40
N LYS A 141 -6.58 -16.54 18.10
CA LYS A 141 -6.27 -17.90 18.56
C LYS A 141 -4.92 -18.38 18.07
N THR A 142 -4.58 -18.06 16.81
CA THR A 142 -3.28 -18.41 16.22
C THR A 142 -2.14 -17.60 16.84
N LEU A 143 -2.40 -16.34 17.22
CA LEU A 143 -1.41 -15.48 17.90
C LEU A 143 -1.18 -15.88 19.37
N GLU A 144 -2.16 -16.49 20.03
CA GLU A 144 -2.03 -16.99 21.40
C GLU A 144 -1.21 -18.28 21.46
N GLU A 145 -1.38 -19.15 20.49
CA GLU A 145 -0.69 -20.44 20.41
C GLU A 145 -0.02 -20.64 19.03
N PRO A 146 1.00 -19.84 18.70
CA PRO A 146 1.60 -19.84 17.38
C PRO A 146 2.45 -21.09 17.06
N GLY A 147 2.78 -21.90 18.07
CA GLY A 147 3.65 -23.06 17.88
C GLY A 147 5.04 -22.67 17.34
N ARG A 148 5.49 -23.35 16.29
CA ARG A 148 6.71 -23.03 15.53
C ARG A 148 6.39 -22.13 14.32
N ALA A 149 5.67 -21.02 14.55
CA ALA A 149 5.33 -20.09 13.50
C ALA A 149 5.78 -18.67 13.81
N THR A 150 5.90 -17.87 12.76
CA THR A 150 6.05 -16.42 12.85
C THR A 150 5.03 -15.77 11.92
N LEU A 151 4.19 -14.90 12.47
CA LEU A 151 3.22 -14.12 11.71
C LEU A 151 3.76 -12.70 11.50
N ILE A 152 3.61 -12.14 10.30
CA ILE A 152 4.02 -10.79 9.96
C ILE A 152 2.81 -10.06 9.39
N LEU A 153 2.28 -9.10 10.14
CA LEU A 153 1.16 -8.25 9.73
C LEU A 153 1.72 -6.95 9.17
N LEU A 154 1.31 -6.59 7.96
CA LEU A 154 1.66 -5.30 7.34
C LEU A 154 0.44 -4.39 7.41
N ALA A 155 0.55 -3.21 8.04
CA ALA A 155 -0.54 -2.27 8.20
C ALA A 155 -0.08 -0.82 8.07
N PRO A 156 -0.98 0.15 7.74
CA PRO A 156 -0.61 1.57 7.63
C PRO A 156 -0.29 2.19 8.98
N SER A 157 -0.88 1.69 10.07
CA SER A 157 -0.61 2.11 11.45
C SER A 157 -1.02 1.01 12.42
N ALA A 158 -0.58 1.11 13.68
CA ALA A 158 -1.05 0.20 14.73
C ALA A 158 -2.55 0.42 15.05
N ASP A 159 -3.01 1.67 14.96
CA ASP A 159 -4.40 2.04 15.28
C ASP A 159 -5.41 1.56 14.22
N SER A 160 -4.93 1.11 13.06
CA SER A 160 -5.77 0.52 12.02
C SER A 160 -6.15 -0.94 12.28
N LEU A 161 -5.62 -1.53 13.33
CA LEU A 161 -5.89 -2.91 13.74
C LEU A 161 -6.57 -2.98 15.11
N LEU A 162 -7.19 -4.12 15.42
CA LEU A 162 -7.74 -4.37 16.76
C LEU A 162 -6.62 -4.29 17.81
N PRO A 163 -6.81 -3.56 18.92
CA PRO A 163 -5.82 -3.47 19.99
C PRO A 163 -5.37 -4.82 20.54
N THR A 164 -6.25 -5.81 20.51
CA THR A 164 -5.97 -7.19 20.92
C THR A 164 -4.98 -7.92 20.01
N LEU A 165 -4.97 -7.62 18.71
CA LEU A 165 -3.93 -8.10 17.78
C LEU A 165 -2.60 -7.39 18.04
N VAL A 166 -2.67 -6.06 18.14
CA VAL A 166 -1.49 -5.20 18.30
C VAL A 166 -0.71 -5.54 19.57
N SER A 167 -1.41 -5.86 20.69
CA SER A 167 -0.80 -6.20 21.97
C SER A 167 0.02 -7.51 21.94
N ARG A 168 -0.22 -8.38 20.96
CA ARG A 168 0.48 -9.67 20.79
C ARG A 168 1.59 -9.61 19.74
N CYS A 169 1.79 -8.45 19.09
CA CYS A 169 2.80 -8.29 18.05
C CYS A 169 3.97 -7.43 18.51
N GLN A 170 5.18 -7.82 18.17
CA GLN A 170 6.34 -6.93 18.23
C GLN A 170 6.22 -5.89 17.11
N ARG A 171 6.17 -4.61 17.48
CA ARG A 171 6.02 -3.53 16.50
C ARG A 171 7.36 -3.21 15.85
N ILE A 172 7.35 -3.11 14.51
CA ILE A 172 8.46 -2.61 13.70
C ILE A 172 7.95 -1.36 12.97
N PRO A 173 8.40 -0.17 13.38
CA PRO A 173 7.94 1.08 12.78
C PRO A 173 8.60 1.33 11.43
N PHE A 174 7.81 1.84 10.48
CA PHE A 174 8.28 2.32 9.19
C PHE A 174 7.87 3.77 9.03
N TYR A 175 8.80 4.60 8.62
CA TYR A 175 8.59 6.04 8.50
C TYR A 175 8.56 6.49 7.05
N ARG A 176 7.98 7.67 6.82
CA ARG A 176 8.08 8.37 5.55
C ARG A 176 9.53 8.76 5.31
N LEU A 177 9.97 8.67 4.07
CA LEU A 177 11.36 8.90 3.71
C LEU A 177 11.63 10.39 3.46
N ASN A 178 12.86 10.81 3.68
CA ASN A 178 13.33 12.13 3.29
C ASN A 178 13.55 12.19 1.76
N SER A 179 13.74 13.39 1.25
CA SER A 179 13.90 13.63 -0.19
C SER A 179 15.10 12.92 -0.81
N GLU A 180 16.19 12.79 -0.06
CA GLU A 180 17.41 12.11 -0.53
C GLU A 180 17.19 10.62 -0.71
N ALA A 181 16.59 9.96 0.28
CA ALA A 181 16.26 8.54 0.22
C ALA A 181 15.26 8.24 -0.90
N ILE A 182 14.25 9.12 -1.08
CA ILE A 182 13.30 9.00 -2.20
C ILE A 182 14.03 9.10 -3.53
N ALA A 183 14.89 10.11 -3.73
CA ALA A 183 15.63 10.29 -4.96
C ALA A 183 16.52 9.07 -5.26
N GLN A 184 17.21 8.53 -4.25
CA GLN A 184 18.02 7.34 -4.39
C GLN A 184 17.18 6.13 -4.82
N ILE A 185 16.02 5.90 -4.18
CA ILE A 185 15.15 4.76 -4.50
C ILE A 185 14.58 4.91 -5.92
N LEU A 186 14.04 6.08 -6.28
CA LEU A 186 13.44 6.31 -7.59
C LEU A 186 14.48 6.16 -8.72
N ASN A 187 15.68 6.68 -8.54
CA ASN A 187 16.77 6.51 -9.51
C ASN A 187 17.16 5.02 -9.66
N THR A 188 17.33 4.30 -8.56
CA THR A 188 17.70 2.88 -8.58
C THR A 188 16.59 2.02 -9.21
N ALA A 189 15.32 2.38 -9.00
CA ALA A 189 14.17 1.69 -9.55
C ALA A 189 13.85 2.06 -11.01
N GLY A 190 14.59 2.99 -11.63
CA GLY A 190 14.37 3.42 -13.02
C GLY A 190 13.26 4.47 -13.19
N PHE A 191 12.82 5.10 -12.10
CA PHE A 191 11.77 6.12 -12.07
C PHE A 191 12.31 7.54 -11.79
N GLY A 192 13.56 7.82 -12.15
CA GLY A 192 14.20 9.13 -11.91
C GLY A 192 13.45 10.31 -12.49
N GLU A 193 12.66 10.11 -13.55
CA GLU A 193 11.81 11.13 -14.18
C GLU A 193 10.83 11.78 -13.18
N ILE A 194 10.35 11.03 -12.18
CA ILE A 194 9.44 11.53 -11.16
C ILE A 194 10.03 12.72 -10.41
N LEU A 195 11.34 12.78 -10.27
CA LEU A 195 12.04 13.87 -9.57
C LEU A 195 11.84 15.25 -10.24
N SER A 196 11.52 15.27 -11.54
CA SER A 196 11.19 16.50 -12.26
C SER A 196 9.73 16.94 -12.08
N HIS A 197 8.89 16.15 -11.34
CA HIS A 197 7.48 16.43 -11.12
C HIS A 197 7.18 16.66 -9.63
N PRO A 198 7.45 17.85 -9.08
CA PRO A 198 7.31 18.13 -7.64
C PRO A 198 5.88 17.95 -7.13
N GLN A 199 4.86 18.10 -7.96
CA GLN A 199 3.46 17.86 -7.59
C GLN A 199 3.21 16.38 -7.31
N VAL A 200 3.74 15.47 -8.12
CA VAL A 200 3.63 14.00 -7.92
C VAL A 200 4.37 13.59 -6.65
N LEU A 201 5.58 14.11 -6.44
CA LEU A 201 6.35 13.86 -5.21
C LEU A 201 5.61 14.36 -3.96
N SER A 202 4.96 15.50 -4.07
CA SER A 202 4.21 16.10 -2.96
C SER A 202 2.98 15.26 -2.59
N LEU A 203 2.27 14.68 -3.57
CA LEU A 203 1.19 13.73 -3.33
C LEU A 203 1.69 12.48 -2.59
N ALA A 204 2.85 12.00 -2.93
CA ALA A 204 3.44 10.82 -2.32
C ALA A 204 3.87 11.01 -0.86
N GLN A 205 4.05 12.26 -0.41
CA GLN A 205 4.32 12.61 1.00
C GLN A 205 5.43 11.76 1.66
N GLY A 206 6.52 11.46 0.98
CA GLY A 206 7.61 10.68 1.56
C GLY A 206 7.49 9.16 1.36
N SER A 207 6.61 8.70 0.48
CA SER A 207 6.46 7.30 0.08
C SER A 207 6.94 7.07 -1.36
N PRO A 208 8.02 6.32 -1.58
CA PRO A 208 8.46 5.99 -2.95
C PRO A 208 7.45 5.17 -3.74
N GLY A 209 6.77 4.23 -3.07
CA GLY A 209 5.75 3.40 -3.72
C GLY A 209 4.56 4.21 -4.19
N ASP A 210 4.10 5.18 -3.37
CA ASP A 210 3.02 6.08 -3.75
C ASP A 210 3.46 7.04 -4.86
N ALA A 211 4.74 7.50 -4.86
CA ALA A 211 5.30 8.32 -5.93
C ALA A 211 5.22 7.59 -7.28
N ILE A 212 5.59 6.31 -7.31
CA ILE A 212 5.50 5.48 -8.53
C ILE A 212 4.04 5.28 -8.93
N ALA A 213 3.14 4.98 -7.99
CA ALA A 213 1.72 4.80 -8.27
C ALA A 213 1.08 6.09 -8.81
N HIS A 214 1.38 7.24 -8.20
CA HIS A 214 0.91 8.54 -8.70
C HIS A 214 1.49 8.89 -10.06
N TRP A 215 2.76 8.53 -10.32
CA TRP A 215 3.38 8.72 -11.63
C TRP A 215 2.70 7.90 -12.72
N GLN A 216 2.41 6.64 -12.46
CA GLN A 216 1.68 5.79 -13.39
C GLN A 216 0.30 6.38 -13.73
N LYS A 217 -0.44 6.86 -12.72
CA LYS A 217 -1.73 7.54 -12.94
C LYS A 217 -1.55 8.85 -13.72
N PHE A 218 -0.53 9.64 -13.40
CA PHE A 218 -0.22 10.87 -14.12
C PHE A 218 -0.02 10.62 -15.63
N GLN A 219 0.69 9.55 -15.99
CA GLN A 219 0.93 9.17 -17.37
C GLN A 219 -0.33 8.71 -18.13
N THR A 220 -1.38 8.27 -17.43
CA THR A 220 -2.66 7.89 -18.08
C THR A 220 -3.51 9.09 -18.47
N ILE A 221 -3.23 10.29 -17.93
CA ILE A 221 -4.02 11.48 -18.21
C ILE A 221 -3.46 12.19 -19.45
N PRO A 222 -4.30 12.51 -20.46
CA PRO A 222 -3.86 13.22 -21.65
C PRO A 222 -3.17 14.55 -21.31
N PRO A 223 -1.99 14.85 -21.90
CA PRO A 223 -1.24 16.08 -21.59
C PRO A 223 -2.04 17.36 -21.84
N GLU A 224 -2.88 17.37 -22.89
CA GLU A 224 -3.74 18.50 -23.21
C GLU A 224 -4.77 18.77 -22.10
N LEU A 225 -5.30 17.70 -21.49
CA LEU A 225 -6.22 17.81 -20.37
C LEU A 225 -5.51 18.33 -19.12
N LEU A 226 -4.31 17.84 -18.82
CA LEU A 226 -3.49 18.35 -17.72
C LEU A 226 -3.20 19.84 -17.87
N GLN A 227 -2.83 20.29 -19.07
CA GLN A 227 -2.61 21.70 -19.36
C GLN A 227 -3.89 22.53 -19.19
N ALA A 228 -5.03 22.03 -19.67
CA ALA A 228 -6.30 22.74 -19.57
C ALA A 228 -6.77 22.91 -18.11
N VAL A 229 -6.51 21.95 -17.22
CA VAL A 229 -6.95 22.02 -15.82
C VAL A 229 -5.96 22.72 -14.88
N THR A 230 -4.70 22.87 -15.27
CA THR A 230 -3.70 23.62 -14.45
C THR A 230 -3.86 25.12 -14.55
N HIS A 231 -4.57 25.61 -15.54
CA HIS A 231 -4.91 27.02 -15.69
C HIS A 231 -6.40 27.24 -15.39
N LEU A 232 -6.72 28.24 -14.58
CA LEU A 232 -8.11 28.57 -14.30
C LEU A 232 -8.83 28.97 -15.60
N PRO A 233 -9.97 28.32 -15.93
CA PRO A 233 -10.71 28.67 -17.13
C PRO A 233 -11.26 30.09 -17.05
N LYS A 234 -11.22 30.82 -18.16
CA LYS A 234 -11.60 32.23 -18.24
C LYS A 234 -13.11 32.44 -18.48
N SER A 235 -13.83 31.38 -18.81
CA SER A 235 -15.27 31.45 -19.11
C SER A 235 -16.01 30.19 -18.69
N LEU A 236 -17.31 30.33 -18.42
CA LEU A 236 -18.20 29.19 -18.11
C LEU A 236 -18.23 28.15 -19.24
N ARG A 237 -18.18 28.63 -20.48
CA ARG A 237 -18.15 27.74 -21.67
C ARG A 237 -16.90 26.85 -21.70
N GLU A 238 -15.75 27.42 -21.38
CA GLU A 238 -14.47 26.71 -21.29
C GLU A 238 -14.50 25.71 -20.13
N THR A 239 -15.01 26.09 -18.96
CA THR A 239 -15.20 25.22 -17.80
C THR A 239 -16.05 24.01 -18.14
N LEU A 240 -17.20 24.22 -18.81
CA LEU A 240 -18.09 23.13 -19.21
C LEU A 240 -17.45 22.21 -20.27
N ALA A 241 -16.65 22.76 -21.18
CA ALA A 241 -15.93 21.97 -22.17
C ALA A 241 -14.90 21.05 -21.50
N ILE A 242 -14.10 21.60 -20.57
CA ILE A 242 -13.10 20.82 -19.78
C ILE A 242 -13.82 19.74 -18.96
N ALA A 243 -14.91 20.08 -18.25
CA ALA A 243 -15.67 19.12 -17.44
C ALA A 243 -16.21 17.95 -18.29
N ARG A 244 -16.75 18.23 -19.48
CA ARG A 244 -17.21 17.20 -20.41
C ARG A 244 -16.05 16.34 -20.93
N GLN A 245 -14.91 16.92 -21.17
CA GLN A 245 -13.72 16.18 -21.59
C GLN A 245 -13.23 15.26 -20.49
N ILE A 246 -13.17 15.73 -19.23
CA ILE A 246 -12.82 14.91 -18.06
C ILE A 246 -13.75 13.69 -17.96
N THR A 247 -15.06 13.92 -17.94
CA THR A 247 -16.05 12.83 -17.77
C THR A 247 -16.07 11.84 -18.94
N LYS A 248 -15.68 12.26 -20.14
CA LYS A 248 -15.61 11.40 -21.33
C LYS A 248 -14.33 10.57 -21.37
N THR A 249 -13.22 11.11 -20.86
CA THR A 249 -11.88 10.54 -21.05
C THR A 249 -11.40 9.74 -19.85
N LEU A 250 -11.79 10.16 -18.63
CA LEU A 250 -11.31 9.58 -17.38
C LEU A 250 -12.42 8.78 -16.69
N ASP A 251 -12.04 7.61 -16.16
CA ASP A 251 -12.90 6.87 -15.23
C ASP A 251 -12.97 7.56 -13.86
N SER A 252 -13.82 7.06 -12.98
CA SER A 252 -14.04 7.66 -11.66
C SER A 252 -12.78 7.68 -10.77
N GLU A 253 -11.91 6.69 -10.91
CA GLU A 253 -10.67 6.62 -10.14
C GLU A 253 -9.65 7.66 -10.62
N ALA A 254 -9.50 7.82 -11.93
CA ALA A 254 -8.65 8.85 -12.53
C ALA A 254 -9.19 10.27 -12.26
N GLN A 255 -10.52 10.45 -12.23
CA GLN A 255 -11.12 11.73 -11.85
C GLN A 255 -10.80 12.11 -10.40
N LEU A 256 -10.95 11.17 -9.45
CA LEU A 256 -10.58 11.39 -8.04
C LEU A 256 -9.10 11.75 -7.92
N TRP A 257 -8.24 10.99 -8.58
CA TRP A 257 -6.81 11.27 -8.58
C TRP A 257 -6.49 12.65 -9.16
N LEU A 258 -7.17 13.05 -10.25
CA LEU A 258 -6.99 14.37 -10.85
C LEU A 258 -7.39 15.49 -9.88
N VAL A 259 -8.46 15.32 -9.11
CA VAL A 259 -8.87 16.29 -8.08
C VAL A 259 -7.79 16.42 -7.00
N ASP A 260 -7.26 15.29 -6.48
CA ASP A 260 -6.18 15.30 -5.49
C ASP A 260 -4.92 16.00 -6.04
N TYR A 261 -4.56 15.74 -7.32
CA TYR A 261 -3.45 16.39 -8.00
C TYR A 261 -3.66 17.92 -8.13
N LEU A 262 -4.86 18.36 -8.50
CA LEU A 262 -5.21 19.77 -8.61
C LEU A 262 -5.22 20.47 -7.24
N GLN A 263 -5.75 19.82 -6.20
CA GLN A 263 -5.68 20.35 -4.85
C GLN A 263 -4.23 20.63 -4.44
N GLN A 264 -3.34 19.69 -4.69
CA GLN A 264 -1.92 19.87 -4.38
C GLN A 264 -1.26 20.96 -5.21
N THR A 265 -1.60 21.04 -6.50
CA THR A 265 -1.07 22.06 -7.42
C THR A 265 -1.51 23.46 -7.01
N TYR A 266 -2.81 23.65 -6.76
CA TYR A 266 -3.34 24.95 -6.33
C TYR A 266 -2.90 25.32 -4.90
N TRP A 267 -2.72 24.35 -4.02
CA TRP A 267 -2.16 24.59 -2.69
C TRP A 267 -0.72 25.15 -2.78
N GLN A 268 0.11 24.54 -3.61
CA GLN A 268 1.47 25.04 -3.82
C GLN A 268 1.49 26.44 -4.45
N GLN A 269 0.63 26.70 -5.43
CA GLN A 269 0.50 28.03 -6.05
C GLN A 269 0.01 29.07 -5.05
N ALA A 270 -1.00 28.77 -4.25
CA ALA A 270 -1.53 29.66 -3.22
C ALA A 270 -0.49 30.00 -2.15
N LYS A 271 0.33 29.03 -1.75
CA LYS A 271 1.43 29.22 -0.79
C LYS A 271 2.51 30.17 -1.32
N LEU A 272 2.78 30.12 -2.62
CA LEU A 272 3.81 30.95 -3.27
C LEU A 272 3.31 32.36 -3.62
N SER A 273 2.03 32.51 -3.99
CA SER A 273 1.46 33.75 -4.53
C SER A 273 0.53 34.49 -3.59
N GLY A 274 0.19 33.91 -2.40
CA GLY A 274 -0.76 34.50 -1.47
C GLY A 274 -2.21 34.54 -2.00
N GLN A 275 -2.54 33.75 -3.01
CA GLN A 275 -3.87 33.73 -3.64
C GLN A 275 -4.94 33.07 -2.75
N SER A 276 -6.20 33.39 -3.06
CA SER A 276 -7.39 32.88 -2.34
C SER A 276 -7.46 31.36 -2.26
N ALA A 277 -7.88 30.83 -1.12
CA ALA A 277 -8.14 29.39 -0.89
C ALA A 277 -9.46 28.90 -1.56
N LEU A 278 -10.18 29.75 -2.28
CA LEU A 278 -11.47 29.40 -2.90
C LEU A 278 -11.41 28.21 -3.86
N PRO A 279 -10.37 28.06 -4.73
CA PRO A 279 -10.28 26.89 -5.58
C PRO A 279 -10.15 25.58 -4.80
N LEU A 280 -9.48 25.59 -3.66
CA LEU A 280 -9.30 24.40 -2.81
C LEU A 280 -10.62 23.93 -2.22
N GLN A 281 -11.46 24.84 -1.73
CA GLN A 281 -12.79 24.51 -1.20
C GLN A 281 -13.71 23.91 -2.28
N LEU A 282 -13.63 24.41 -3.51
CA LEU A 282 -14.41 23.87 -4.62
C LEU A 282 -13.93 22.49 -5.03
N LEU A 283 -12.63 22.23 -5.04
CA LEU A 283 -12.05 20.91 -5.31
C LEU A 283 -12.40 19.91 -4.20
N GLU A 284 -12.43 20.32 -2.93
CA GLU A 284 -12.88 19.49 -1.82
C GLU A 284 -14.33 19.03 -2.01
N LYS A 285 -15.24 19.96 -2.33
CA LYS A 285 -16.62 19.63 -2.68
C LYS A 285 -16.72 18.68 -3.88
N ALA A 286 -15.93 18.92 -4.93
CA ALA A 286 -15.92 18.05 -6.10
C ALA A 286 -15.45 16.62 -5.73
N ARG A 287 -14.46 16.50 -4.86
CA ARG A 287 -13.99 15.24 -4.32
C ARG A 287 -15.08 14.50 -3.56
N ASP A 288 -15.81 15.18 -2.68
CA ASP A 288 -16.90 14.59 -1.91
C ASP A 288 -18.05 14.09 -2.81
N TYR A 289 -18.41 14.85 -3.84
CA TYR A 289 -19.40 14.41 -4.84
C TYR A 289 -18.94 13.18 -5.61
N LEU A 290 -17.68 13.14 -6.05
CA LEU A 290 -17.14 11.98 -6.76
C LEU A 290 -17.09 10.73 -5.86
N LEU A 291 -16.71 10.88 -4.59
CA LEU A 291 -16.70 9.77 -3.63
C LEU A 291 -18.12 9.24 -3.38
N ALA A 292 -19.10 10.13 -3.19
CA ALA A 292 -20.49 9.73 -3.03
C ALA A 292 -21.05 9.02 -4.28
N TYR A 293 -20.67 9.48 -5.48
CA TYR A 293 -21.06 8.86 -6.74
C TYR A 293 -20.45 7.45 -6.91
N VAL A 294 -19.18 7.28 -6.57
CA VAL A 294 -18.49 5.97 -6.63
C VAL A 294 -19.09 4.97 -5.64
N GLN A 295 -19.52 5.44 -4.45
CA GLN A 295 -20.16 4.58 -3.44
C GLN A 295 -21.59 4.19 -3.80
N SER A 296 -22.25 4.94 -4.68
CA SER A 296 -23.64 4.69 -5.10
C SER A 296 -23.78 3.76 -6.31
N GLN A 297 -22.70 3.44 -7.00
CA GLN A 297 -22.64 2.51 -8.14
C GLN A 297 -22.22 1.10 -7.72
#